data_2b6469a9a0455b6388c4da392c6c98a3
#
_entry.id   2b6469a9a0455b6388c4da392c6c98a3
#
_cell.length_a   1.000
_cell.length_b   1.000
_cell.length_c   1.000
_cell.angle_alpha   90.00
_cell.angle_beta   90.00
_cell.angle_gamma   90.00
#
_symmetry.space_group_name_H-M   'P 1'
#
loop_
_entity.id
_entity.type
_entity.pdbx_description
1 polymer ?
#
loop_
_entity_poly.entity_id
_entity_poly.type
_entity_poly.pdbx_seq_one_letter_code
_entity_poly.pdbx_strand_id
1 'polypeptide(L)'
;MGLNEQVSAERIHIGFFGLRNAGKSSVVNAVTGQALSLVSDVRGTTTDPVKKAMELLPLGPVVIIDTPGIDDEGELGQMRVKRAMQMLNQTDLAVLVVDAAKGLSEMDRTLTASFETKKIPYIIAYNKSDLLETIPEAAENEIYVSAAENTNIHELRERMGHLVKTEENSRRIVADLLDPYDFVVLVTPIDKAAPKGRLILPQQQTIRDILDAGAVPIVTRDTELPQTLSKLGQPPKMVITDSQAFGRVSRDVPRDVPLTSFSILMARYKGDLAEAVQGAAKLDELQDGDIVLISEGCTHHRQCEDIGTVKMPNWIRKHTGKNITFEFTSGGEFPEDLSKYALVVHCGGCMLNEREMKSRIRHSIGSGVPITNYGIAIAHMHGILARSIEPFPDIMVK
;
A
#
# COMPACT_ATOMS: atom_id res chain seq x y z
N MET A 1 4.12 -16.43 7.00
CA MET A 1 4.58 -15.07 6.61
C MET A 1 6.00 -14.90 7.12
N GLY A 2 6.97 -14.75 6.22
CA GLY A 2 8.35 -14.43 6.56
C GLY A 2 8.48 -12.97 6.99
N LEU A 3 9.50 -12.66 7.79
CA LEU A 3 9.86 -11.28 8.20
C LEU A 3 10.03 -10.33 6.98
N ASN A 4 10.39 -10.88 5.82
CA ASN A 4 10.60 -10.13 4.59
C ASN A 4 9.31 -9.66 3.89
N GLU A 5 8.17 -10.32 4.10
CA GLU A 5 6.91 -9.91 3.48
C GLU A 5 6.28 -8.70 4.17
N GLN A 6 6.41 -8.59 5.49
CA GLN A 6 5.89 -7.46 6.25
C GLN A 6 6.63 -6.14 5.94
N VAL A 7 7.90 -6.22 5.62
CA VAL A 7 8.73 -5.05 5.25
C VAL A 7 8.49 -4.61 3.80
N SER A 8 7.90 -5.44 2.95
CA SER A 8 7.69 -5.15 1.52
C SER A 8 6.83 -3.90 1.29
N ALA A 9 5.79 -3.68 2.07
CA ALA A 9 4.87 -2.56 1.89
C ALA A 9 5.48 -1.16 2.19
N GLU A 10 6.64 -1.13 2.84
CA GLU A 10 7.38 0.09 3.17
C GLU A 10 8.57 0.35 2.23
N ARG A 11 8.94 -0.67 1.44
CA ARG A 11 10.03 -0.58 0.50
C ARG A 11 9.61 0.19 -0.75
N ILE A 12 10.56 0.85 -1.37
CA ILE A 12 10.36 1.47 -2.67
C ILE A 12 10.14 0.38 -3.71
N HIS A 13 9.04 0.42 -4.43
CA HIS A 13 8.71 -0.52 -5.48
C HIS A 13 9.21 0.00 -6.82
N ILE A 14 10.21 -0.67 -7.40
CA ILE A 14 10.81 -0.32 -8.68
C ILE A 14 10.32 -1.30 -9.74
N GLY A 15 9.51 -0.81 -10.67
CA GLY A 15 8.96 -1.60 -11.77
C GLY A 15 9.85 -1.50 -13.02
N PHE A 16 10.29 -2.65 -13.54
CA PHE A 16 10.96 -2.72 -14.83
C PHE A 16 9.97 -3.16 -15.90
N PHE A 17 9.80 -2.30 -16.91
CA PHE A 17 8.88 -2.47 -18.02
C PHE A 17 9.64 -2.51 -19.34
N GLY A 18 9.03 -3.01 -20.40
CA GLY A 18 9.62 -3.01 -21.73
C GLY A 18 9.17 -4.21 -22.56
N LEU A 19 9.42 -4.09 -23.86
CA LEU A 19 9.07 -5.12 -24.81
C LEU A 19 9.89 -6.41 -24.61
N ARG A 20 9.37 -7.49 -25.18
CA ARG A 20 10.12 -8.74 -25.27
C ARG A 20 11.44 -8.52 -26.02
N ASN A 21 12.51 -9.10 -25.52
CA ASN A 21 13.88 -8.99 -26.05
C ASN A 21 14.54 -7.60 -25.94
N ALA A 22 13.98 -6.62 -25.28
CA ALA A 22 14.66 -5.35 -24.96
C ALA A 22 15.85 -5.53 -23.98
N GLY A 23 15.97 -6.71 -23.38
CA GLY A 23 17.04 -7.02 -22.42
C GLY A 23 16.70 -6.61 -21.00
N LYS A 24 15.38 -6.50 -20.67
CA LYS A 24 14.89 -6.10 -19.35
C LYS A 24 15.53 -6.92 -18.21
N SER A 25 15.48 -8.25 -18.28
CA SER A 25 16.08 -9.13 -17.26
C SER A 25 17.60 -8.95 -17.14
N SER A 26 18.29 -8.65 -18.24
CA SER A 26 19.72 -8.33 -18.22
C SER A 26 20.00 -7.02 -17.49
N VAL A 27 19.17 -5.98 -17.72
CA VAL A 27 19.27 -4.69 -17.01
C VAL A 27 18.96 -4.87 -15.53
N VAL A 28 17.91 -5.64 -15.18
CA VAL A 28 17.59 -5.96 -13.78
C VAL A 28 18.76 -6.65 -13.09
N ASN A 29 19.38 -7.65 -13.73
CA ASN A 29 20.54 -8.35 -13.18
C ASN A 29 21.74 -7.41 -13.00
N ALA A 30 22.02 -6.56 -14.00
CA ALA A 30 23.13 -5.60 -13.92
C ALA A 30 22.90 -4.56 -12.82
N VAL A 31 21.69 -4.00 -12.71
CA VAL A 31 21.33 -3.04 -11.68
C VAL A 31 21.39 -3.66 -10.28
N THR A 32 20.96 -4.90 -10.10
CA THR A 32 20.92 -5.54 -8.79
C THR A 32 22.24 -6.21 -8.39
N GLY A 33 23.15 -6.40 -9.33
CA GLY A 33 24.41 -7.13 -9.10
C GLY A 33 24.20 -8.62 -8.77
N GLN A 34 23.02 -9.16 -9.04
CA GLN A 34 22.64 -10.54 -8.75
C GLN A 34 22.08 -11.18 -10.02
N ALA A 35 22.39 -12.45 -10.24
CA ALA A 35 21.70 -13.25 -11.24
C ALA A 35 20.27 -13.52 -10.74
N LEU A 36 19.43 -12.48 -10.80
CA LEU A 36 17.99 -12.55 -10.55
C LEU A 36 17.32 -13.15 -11.78
N SER A 37 17.86 -14.28 -12.31
CA SER A 37 17.21 -14.89 -13.47
C SER A 37 15.86 -15.40 -13.05
N LEU A 38 14.88 -14.57 -13.29
CA LEU A 38 13.46 -14.87 -13.28
C LEU A 38 13.07 -15.50 -14.62
N VAL A 39 14.05 -16.08 -15.31
CA VAL A 39 13.82 -16.93 -16.47
C VAL A 39 13.42 -18.29 -15.92
N SER A 40 12.12 -18.56 -15.88
CA SER A 40 11.65 -19.93 -15.88
C SER A 40 12.26 -20.62 -17.11
N ASP A 41 13.02 -21.71 -16.90
CA ASP A 41 13.61 -22.53 -17.97
C ASP A 41 12.55 -23.18 -18.88
N VAL A 42 11.26 -22.97 -18.59
CA VAL A 42 10.12 -23.42 -19.39
C VAL A 42 9.63 -22.27 -20.27
N ARG A 43 9.97 -22.34 -21.54
CA ARG A 43 9.46 -21.43 -22.56
C ARG A 43 7.92 -21.44 -22.55
N GLY A 44 7.30 -20.32 -22.13
CA GLY A 44 5.88 -20.05 -22.43
C GLY A 44 4.89 -19.92 -21.27
N THR A 45 5.31 -19.97 -19.97
CA THR A 45 4.33 -20.08 -18.87
C THR A 45 4.30 -18.97 -17.84
N THR A 46 5.23 -18.02 -17.80
CA THR A 46 5.19 -16.95 -16.79
C THR A 46 4.48 -15.71 -17.31
N THR A 47 3.22 -15.61 -16.98
CA THR A 47 2.41 -14.38 -17.13
C THR A 47 2.44 -13.51 -15.87
N ASP A 48 2.98 -14.03 -14.75
CA ASP A 48 2.98 -13.33 -13.47
C ASP A 48 4.24 -12.50 -13.25
N PRO A 49 4.11 -11.24 -12.80
CA PRO A 49 5.25 -10.41 -12.42
C PRO A 49 5.92 -10.99 -11.19
N VAL A 50 7.24 -10.97 -11.18
CA VAL A 50 8.02 -11.45 -10.04
C VAL A 50 8.47 -10.29 -9.20
N LYS A 51 8.25 -10.42 -7.88
CA LYS A 51 8.66 -9.42 -6.88
C LYS A 51 9.79 -9.97 -6.02
N LYS A 52 10.87 -9.20 -5.88
CA LYS A 52 11.97 -9.54 -4.99
C LYS A 52 12.35 -8.36 -4.11
N ALA A 53 12.27 -8.55 -2.80
CA ALA A 53 12.74 -7.59 -1.82
C ALA A 53 14.26 -7.70 -1.65
N MET A 54 14.96 -6.57 -1.64
CA MET A 54 16.39 -6.50 -1.48
C MET A 54 16.86 -5.14 -0.98
N GLU A 55 18.16 -5.03 -0.70
CA GLU A 55 18.85 -3.76 -0.47
C GLU A 55 19.54 -3.34 -1.76
N LEU A 56 19.31 -2.12 -2.21
CA LEU A 56 19.91 -1.56 -3.42
C LEU A 56 20.47 -0.16 -3.15
N LEU A 57 21.79 -0.02 -3.09
CA LEU A 57 22.42 1.28 -2.92
C LEU A 57 22.43 2.08 -4.24
N PRO A 58 22.17 3.42 -4.20
CA PRO A 58 21.99 4.27 -3.02
C PRO A 58 20.53 4.38 -2.52
N LEU A 59 19.60 3.58 -3.06
CA LEU A 59 18.15 3.67 -2.73
C LEU A 59 17.80 3.09 -1.35
N GLY A 60 18.58 2.12 -0.85
CA GLY A 60 18.24 1.39 0.38
C GLY A 60 17.31 0.20 0.12
N PRO A 61 16.33 -0.07 1.03
CA PRO A 61 15.44 -1.21 0.90
C PRO A 61 14.41 -1.02 -0.22
N VAL A 62 14.44 -1.91 -1.23
CA VAL A 62 13.57 -1.88 -2.41
C VAL A 62 12.84 -3.20 -2.63
N VAL A 63 11.78 -3.14 -3.43
CA VAL A 63 11.17 -4.30 -4.09
C VAL A 63 11.33 -4.13 -5.60
N ILE A 64 12.07 -5.02 -6.22
CA ILE A 64 12.16 -5.09 -7.67
C ILE A 64 10.94 -5.85 -8.20
N ILE A 65 10.23 -5.22 -9.13
CA ILE A 65 9.11 -5.81 -9.86
C ILE A 65 9.58 -6.03 -11.31
N ASP A 66 9.87 -7.27 -11.68
CA ASP A 66 10.13 -7.62 -13.06
C ASP A 66 8.80 -8.01 -13.74
N THR A 67 8.37 -7.18 -14.70
CA THR A 67 7.15 -7.45 -15.46
C THR A 67 7.44 -8.41 -16.62
N PRO A 68 6.48 -9.27 -17.04
CA PRO A 68 6.63 -10.02 -18.26
C PRO A 68 6.93 -9.10 -19.44
N GLY A 69 7.74 -9.56 -20.40
CA GLY A 69 7.96 -8.80 -21.63
C GLY A 69 6.62 -8.57 -22.34
N ILE A 70 6.35 -7.31 -22.64
CA ILE A 70 5.10 -6.90 -23.29
C ILE A 70 5.22 -7.23 -24.79
N ASP A 71 4.27 -7.99 -25.28
CA ASP A 71 4.05 -8.24 -26.70
C ASP A 71 2.54 -8.15 -26.96
N ASP A 72 2.14 -7.58 -28.08
CA ASP A 72 0.72 -7.37 -28.41
C ASP A 72 0.08 -8.55 -29.12
N GLU A 73 0.84 -9.64 -29.35
CA GLU A 73 0.38 -10.76 -30.18
C GLU A 73 -0.43 -11.79 -29.36
N GLY A 74 -1.70 -11.93 -29.72
CA GLY A 74 -2.60 -12.96 -29.21
C GLY A 74 -3.15 -12.71 -27.80
N GLU A 75 -3.98 -13.64 -27.31
CA GLU A 75 -4.63 -13.56 -25.98
C GLU A 75 -3.59 -13.46 -24.83
N LEU A 76 -2.46 -14.16 -24.95
CA LEU A 76 -1.39 -14.12 -23.96
C LEU A 76 -0.70 -12.74 -23.89
N GLY A 77 -0.56 -12.07 -25.05
CA GLY A 77 -0.01 -10.71 -25.12
C GLY A 77 -0.91 -9.71 -24.39
N GLN A 78 -2.22 -9.74 -24.66
CA GLN A 78 -3.19 -8.88 -23.97
C GLN A 78 -3.19 -9.11 -22.44
N MET A 79 -3.08 -10.35 -21.98
CA MET A 79 -2.97 -10.65 -20.54
C MET A 79 -1.70 -10.07 -19.92
N ARG A 80 -0.56 -10.09 -20.64
CA ARG A 80 0.71 -9.51 -20.18
C ARG A 80 0.62 -7.99 -20.09
N VAL A 81 0.05 -7.33 -21.10
CA VAL A 81 -0.21 -5.89 -21.09
C VAL A 81 -1.08 -5.52 -19.88
N LYS A 82 -2.21 -6.23 -19.70
CA LYS A 82 -3.10 -5.99 -18.55
C LYS A 82 -2.38 -6.13 -17.21
N ARG A 83 -1.57 -7.17 -17.04
CA ARG A 83 -0.79 -7.36 -15.80
C ARG A 83 0.30 -6.32 -15.59
N ALA A 84 0.98 -5.91 -16.67
CA ALA A 84 1.96 -4.83 -16.59
C ALA A 84 1.28 -3.52 -16.14
N MET A 85 0.10 -3.20 -16.70
CA MET A 85 -0.69 -2.03 -16.29
C MET A 85 -1.18 -2.10 -14.83
N GLN A 86 -1.54 -3.30 -14.35
CA GLN A 86 -1.88 -3.49 -12.93
C GLN A 86 -0.67 -3.26 -12.02
N MET A 87 0.54 -3.65 -12.45
CA MET A 87 1.77 -3.41 -11.66
C MET A 87 2.10 -1.94 -11.51
N LEU A 88 1.68 -1.08 -12.45
CA LEU A 88 1.85 0.38 -12.32
C LEU A 88 1.20 0.94 -11.05
N ASN A 89 0.11 0.34 -10.59
CA ASN A 89 -0.57 0.79 -9.37
C ASN A 89 0.28 0.62 -8.10
N GLN A 90 1.30 -0.24 -8.17
CA GLN A 90 2.20 -0.55 -7.06
C GLN A 90 3.61 0.02 -7.26
N THR A 91 3.88 0.63 -8.41
CA THR A 91 5.22 1.09 -8.82
C THR A 91 5.48 2.51 -8.30
N ASP A 92 6.51 2.68 -7.49
CA ASP A 92 6.96 3.98 -7.01
C ASP A 92 7.93 4.65 -8.00
N LEU A 93 8.74 3.84 -8.69
CA LEU A 93 9.65 4.26 -9.76
C LEU A 93 9.57 3.29 -10.92
N ALA A 94 9.39 3.76 -12.14
CA ALA A 94 9.38 2.93 -13.35
C ALA A 94 10.71 3.06 -14.11
N VAL A 95 11.24 1.92 -14.57
CA VAL A 95 12.35 1.84 -15.53
C VAL A 95 11.82 1.20 -16.79
N LEU A 96 11.71 1.97 -17.87
CA LEU A 96 11.34 1.48 -19.18
C LEU A 96 12.59 1.06 -19.94
N VAL A 97 12.77 -0.25 -20.16
CA VAL A 97 13.92 -0.79 -20.89
C VAL A 97 13.57 -0.92 -22.38
N VAL A 98 14.30 -0.19 -23.20
CA VAL A 98 14.13 -0.13 -24.66
C VAL A 98 15.38 -0.66 -25.34
N ASP A 99 15.23 -1.36 -26.46
CA ASP A 99 16.37 -1.75 -27.31
C ASP A 99 16.87 -0.51 -28.06
N ALA A 100 18.09 -0.06 -27.77
CA ALA A 100 18.68 1.18 -28.31
C ALA A 100 18.73 1.21 -29.84
N ALA A 101 18.90 0.06 -30.48
CA ALA A 101 18.93 -0.04 -31.95
C ALA A 101 17.55 0.10 -32.59
N LYS A 102 16.46 -0.13 -31.83
CA LYS A 102 15.08 -0.08 -32.32
C LYS A 102 14.38 1.23 -31.98
N GLY A 103 14.79 1.88 -30.88
CA GLY A 103 14.14 3.05 -30.35
C GLY A 103 12.76 2.77 -29.73
N LEU A 104 12.03 3.83 -29.37
CA LEU A 104 10.71 3.75 -28.75
C LEU A 104 9.65 3.25 -29.74
N SER A 105 8.97 2.17 -29.38
CA SER A 105 7.80 1.64 -30.07
C SER A 105 6.52 2.40 -29.66
N GLU A 106 5.40 2.11 -30.33
CA GLU A 106 4.08 2.66 -29.95
C GLU A 106 3.63 2.18 -28.55
N MET A 107 3.92 0.93 -28.20
CA MET A 107 3.64 0.38 -26.88
C MET A 107 4.50 1.04 -25.78
N ASP A 108 5.77 1.35 -26.05
CA ASP A 108 6.63 2.07 -25.10
C ASP A 108 6.08 3.48 -24.84
N ARG A 109 5.56 4.15 -25.87
CA ARG A 109 4.88 5.47 -25.74
C ARG A 109 3.59 5.37 -24.93
N THR A 110 2.83 4.30 -25.09
CA THR A 110 1.62 4.03 -24.28
C THR A 110 1.98 3.84 -22.80
N LEU A 111 3.07 3.14 -22.51
CA LEU A 111 3.58 2.98 -21.15
C LEU A 111 4.02 4.31 -20.54
N THR A 112 4.82 5.11 -21.28
CA THR A 112 5.25 6.43 -20.78
C THR A 112 4.08 7.35 -20.51
N ALA A 113 3.08 7.41 -21.39
CA ALA A 113 1.84 8.15 -21.17
C ALA A 113 1.09 7.67 -19.90
N SER A 114 1.13 6.37 -19.63
CA SER A 114 0.55 5.79 -18.41
C SER A 114 1.33 6.19 -17.15
N PHE A 115 2.67 6.26 -17.22
CA PHE A 115 3.50 6.74 -16.11
C PHE A 115 3.18 8.20 -15.79
N GLU A 116 3.08 9.06 -16.81
CA GLU A 116 2.72 10.48 -16.66
C GLU A 116 1.33 10.65 -16.05
N THR A 117 0.33 9.96 -16.59
CA THR A 117 -1.06 10.01 -16.10
C THR A 117 -1.15 9.60 -14.62
N LYS A 118 -0.38 8.58 -14.22
CA LYS A 118 -0.32 8.10 -12.84
C LYS A 118 0.69 8.85 -11.97
N LYS A 119 1.38 9.85 -12.53
CA LYS A 119 2.46 10.60 -11.84
C LYS A 119 3.50 9.67 -11.23
N ILE A 120 3.96 8.67 -11.99
CA ILE A 120 5.03 7.77 -11.60
C ILE A 120 6.32 8.35 -12.16
N PRO A 121 7.34 8.67 -11.32
CA PRO A 121 8.65 9.04 -11.82
C PRO A 121 9.23 7.88 -12.65
N TYR A 122 9.87 8.18 -13.78
CA TYR A 122 10.38 7.14 -14.66
C TYR A 122 11.68 7.52 -15.35
N ILE A 123 12.44 6.49 -15.72
CA ILE A 123 13.63 6.58 -16.55
C ILE A 123 13.45 5.65 -17.75
N ILE A 124 13.83 6.13 -18.95
CA ILE A 124 13.92 5.31 -20.15
C ILE A 124 15.37 4.87 -20.28
N ALA A 125 15.62 3.57 -20.14
CA ALA A 125 16.92 2.95 -20.26
C ALA A 125 17.05 2.30 -21.65
N TYR A 126 17.74 2.98 -22.58
CA TYR A 126 18.08 2.45 -23.89
C TYR A 126 19.21 1.44 -23.73
N ASN A 127 18.86 0.17 -23.64
CA ASN A 127 19.79 -0.93 -23.45
C ASN A 127 20.39 -1.39 -24.78
N LYS A 128 21.53 -2.11 -24.73
CA LYS A 128 22.32 -2.55 -25.87
C LYS A 128 22.98 -1.37 -26.59
N SER A 129 23.39 -0.35 -25.87
CA SER A 129 24.09 0.80 -26.43
C SER A 129 25.46 0.42 -27.05
N ASP A 130 26.02 -0.71 -26.68
CA ASP A 130 27.19 -1.34 -27.25
C ASP A 130 27.06 -1.71 -28.74
N LEU A 131 25.82 -1.82 -29.24
CA LEU A 131 25.53 -2.11 -30.64
C LEU A 131 25.37 -0.86 -31.51
N LEU A 132 25.44 0.35 -30.93
CA LEU A 132 25.34 1.61 -31.66
C LEU A 132 26.73 2.11 -32.07
N GLU A 133 26.85 2.60 -33.30
CA GLU A 133 28.08 3.26 -33.77
C GLU A 133 28.29 4.61 -33.08
N THR A 134 27.22 5.32 -32.75
CA THR A 134 27.25 6.60 -32.06
C THR A 134 26.12 6.65 -31.07
N ILE A 135 26.38 7.03 -29.83
CA ILE A 135 25.36 7.19 -28.80
C ILE A 135 24.72 8.58 -28.97
N PRO A 136 23.39 8.66 -29.20
CA PRO A 136 22.69 9.94 -29.29
C PRO A 136 22.68 10.72 -27.98
N GLU A 137 22.43 12.02 -28.04
CA GLU A 137 22.19 12.83 -26.86
C GLU A 137 20.89 12.37 -26.17
N ALA A 138 20.97 12.12 -24.86
CA ALA A 138 19.84 11.66 -24.06
C ALA A 138 19.11 12.82 -23.39
N ALA A 139 17.79 12.77 -23.33
CA ALA A 139 17.00 13.69 -22.53
C ALA A 139 17.22 13.47 -21.01
N GLU A 140 16.70 14.34 -20.17
CA GLU A 140 16.91 14.30 -18.72
C GLU A 140 16.47 12.97 -18.09
N ASN A 141 15.35 12.42 -18.58
CA ASN A 141 14.79 11.15 -18.11
C ASN A 141 15.23 9.93 -18.96
N GLU A 142 16.25 10.08 -19.79
CA GLU A 142 16.76 9.04 -20.68
C GLU A 142 18.22 8.72 -20.37
N ILE A 143 18.61 7.46 -20.55
CA ILE A 143 19.98 7.00 -20.39
C ILE A 143 20.28 5.83 -21.34
N TYR A 144 21.43 5.87 -22.01
CA TYR A 144 21.95 4.76 -22.81
C TYR A 144 22.81 3.85 -21.94
N VAL A 145 22.45 2.57 -21.87
CA VAL A 145 23.14 1.55 -21.06
C VAL A 145 23.50 0.31 -21.87
N SER A 146 24.52 -0.40 -21.46
CA SER A 146 24.74 -1.76 -21.90
C SER A 146 24.80 -2.68 -20.68
N ALA A 147 23.79 -3.54 -20.55
CA ALA A 147 23.78 -4.55 -19.50
C ALA A 147 24.83 -5.65 -19.75
N ALA A 148 25.23 -5.88 -21.01
CA ALA A 148 26.25 -6.85 -21.38
C ALA A 148 27.66 -6.39 -20.98
N GLU A 149 27.96 -5.11 -21.19
CA GLU A 149 29.25 -4.50 -20.90
C GLU A 149 29.28 -3.73 -19.57
N ASN A 150 28.16 -3.73 -18.85
CA ASN A 150 27.97 -2.96 -17.60
C ASN A 150 28.19 -1.44 -17.75
N THR A 151 27.96 -0.89 -18.96
CA THR A 151 28.11 0.52 -19.27
C THR A 151 26.96 1.33 -18.73
N ASN A 152 27.23 2.44 -18.01
CA ASN A 152 26.27 3.36 -17.42
C ASN A 152 25.26 2.73 -16.43
N ILE A 153 25.46 1.49 -15.97
CA ILE A 153 24.58 0.86 -14.97
C ILE A 153 24.68 1.56 -13.61
N HIS A 154 25.87 2.01 -13.22
CA HIS A 154 26.04 2.80 -12.00
C HIS A 154 25.28 4.12 -12.08
N GLU A 155 25.41 4.84 -13.21
CA GLU A 155 24.69 6.09 -13.46
C GLU A 155 23.18 5.90 -13.42
N LEU A 156 22.66 4.81 -13.99
CA LEU A 156 21.23 4.46 -13.91
C LEU A 156 20.78 4.33 -12.44
N ARG A 157 21.56 3.65 -11.59
CA ARG A 157 21.26 3.54 -10.15
C ARG A 157 21.23 4.89 -9.44
N GLU A 158 22.22 5.76 -9.72
CA GLU A 158 22.27 7.10 -9.13
C GLU A 158 21.04 7.94 -9.53
N ARG A 159 20.65 7.93 -10.81
CA ARG A 159 19.45 8.64 -11.30
C ARG A 159 18.17 8.08 -10.67
N MET A 160 18.07 6.76 -10.53
CA MET A 160 16.94 6.13 -9.78
C MET A 160 16.90 6.63 -8.35
N GLY A 161 18.05 6.73 -7.67
CA GLY A 161 18.16 7.24 -6.31
C GLY A 161 17.73 8.70 -6.17
N HIS A 162 18.10 9.54 -7.13
CA HIS A 162 17.70 10.94 -7.14
C HIS A 162 16.20 11.13 -7.31
N LEU A 163 15.57 10.40 -8.23
CA LEU A 163 14.12 10.49 -8.47
C LEU A 163 13.29 10.07 -7.25
N VAL A 164 13.74 9.05 -6.51
CA VAL A 164 13.04 8.58 -5.33
C VAL A 164 13.18 9.54 -4.16
N LYS A 165 14.37 10.09 -3.91
CA LYS A 165 14.62 11.04 -2.80
C LYS A 165 13.76 12.31 -2.90
N THR A 166 13.38 12.72 -4.11
CA THR A 166 12.52 13.89 -4.32
C THR A 166 11.09 13.68 -3.82
N GLU A 167 10.66 12.42 -3.66
CA GLU A 167 9.33 12.04 -3.14
C GLU A 167 9.35 11.60 -1.66
N GLU A 168 10.47 11.75 -0.92
CA GLU A 168 10.52 11.41 0.50
C GLU A 168 9.41 12.15 1.25
N ASN A 169 8.38 11.39 1.56
CA ASN A 169 7.17 11.87 2.21
C ASN A 169 7.47 12.37 3.62
N SER A 170 7.24 13.66 3.85
CA SER A 170 7.16 14.27 5.18
C SER A 170 5.94 13.79 5.99
N ARG A 171 5.20 12.81 5.50
CA ARG A 171 4.00 12.29 6.16
C ARG A 171 4.36 11.48 7.39
N ARG A 172 3.69 11.80 8.48
CA ARG A 172 3.80 11.09 9.74
C ARG A 172 2.51 10.31 10.02
N ILE A 173 2.62 9.21 10.75
CA ILE A 173 1.46 8.43 11.19
C ILE A 173 0.72 9.24 12.26
N VAL A 174 1.47 9.69 13.28
CA VAL A 174 0.97 10.44 14.44
C VAL A 174 2.00 11.42 14.99
N ALA A 175 3.26 11.32 14.60
CA ALA A 175 4.36 12.12 15.15
C ALA A 175 4.17 13.63 15.01
N ASP A 176 3.47 14.08 13.97
CA ASP A 176 3.15 15.50 13.75
C ASP A 176 2.10 16.07 14.73
N LEU A 177 1.48 15.23 15.55
CA LEU A 177 0.53 15.60 16.60
C LEU A 177 1.16 15.55 18.00
N LEU A 178 2.44 15.21 18.09
CA LEU A 178 3.13 14.95 19.36
C LEU A 178 4.26 15.93 19.60
N ASP A 179 4.43 16.28 20.85
CA ASP A 179 5.60 16.99 21.36
C ASP A 179 6.58 16.01 22.04
N PRO A 180 7.87 16.34 22.12
CA PRO A 180 8.83 15.53 22.89
C PRO A 180 8.35 15.29 24.32
N TYR A 181 8.53 14.05 24.79
CA TYR A 181 8.10 13.57 26.12
C TYR A 181 6.60 13.39 26.33
N ASP A 182 5.75 13.61 25.32
CA ASP A 182 4.33 13.24 25.39
C ASP A 182 4.19 11.73 25.63
N PHE A 183 3.30 11.33 26.54
CA PHE A 183 2.92 9.94 26.70
C PHE A 183 1.81 9.56 25.74
N VAL A 184 2.06 8.51 24.97
CA VAL A 184 1.05 7.92 24.06
C VAL A 184 0.79 6.49 24.46
N VAL A 185 -0.46 6.17 24.83
CA VAL A 185 -0.84 4.82 25.24
C VAL A 185 -1.37 4.05 24.04
N LEU A 186 -0.70 2.93 23.74
CA LEU A 186 -1.08 2.02 22.66
C LEU A 186 -1.74 0.77 23.25
N VAL A 187 -2.99 0.55 22.92
CA VAL A 187 -3.78 -0.58 23.42
C VAL A 187 -3.80 -1.69 22.38
N THR A 188 -3.12 -2.80 22.71
CA THR A 188 -2.98 -3.95 21.81
C THR A 188 -3.64 -5.17 22.46
N PRO A 189 -4.85 -5.57 22.01
CA PRO A 189 -5.47 -6.77 22.52
C PRO A 189 -4.64 -8.00 22.18
N ILE A 190 -4.54 -8.93 23.13
CA ILE A 190 -3.88 -10.22 22.92
C ILE A 190 -4.98 -11.25 22.64
N ASP A 191 -5.27 -11.44 21.38
CA ASP A 191 -6.23 -12.45 20.94
C ASP A 191 -5.53 -13.68 20.29
N LYS A 192 -6.32 -14.71 19.99
CA LYS A 192 -5.82 -15.95 19.38
C LYS A 192 -5.38 -15.73 17.91
N ALA A 193 -5.82 -14.65 17.27
CA ALA A 193 -5.49 -14.32 15.89
C ALA A 193 -4.18 -13.53 15.81
N ALA A 194 -3.73 -12.90 16.91
CA ALA A 194 -2.45 -12.22 16.95
C ALA A 194 -1.29 -13.23 16.85
N PRO A 195 -0.28 -12.99 16.01
CA PRO A 195 0.89 -13.86 15.94
C PRO A 195 1.59 -13.92 17.30
N LYS A 196 1.81 -15.10 17.83
CA LYS A 196 2.50 -15.28 19.13
C LYS A 196 3.86 -14.56 19.11
N GLY A 197 4.10 -13.70 20.11
CA GLY A 197 5.37 -13.00 20.31
C GLY A 197 5.62 -11.84 19.32
N ARG A 198 4.61 -11.36 18.59
CA ARG A 198 4.78 -10.23 17.63
C ARG A 198 3.67 -9.21 17.76
N LEU A 199 4.05 -7.95 17.58
CA LEU A 199 3.12 -6.88 17.24
C LEU A 199 2.87 -6.90 15.74
N ILE A 200 1.67 -6.52 15.30
CA ILE A 200 1.37 -6.38 13.86
C ILE A 200 2.04 -5.11 13.29
N LEU A 201 2.23 -5.08 11.99
CA LEU A 201 2.97 -4.01 11.32
C LEU A 201 2.47 -2.59 11.66
N PRO A 202 1.17 -2.26 11.65
CA PRO A 202 0.70 -0.93 12.03
C PRO A 202 1.08 -0.52 13.45
N GLN A 203 1.09 -1.47 14.39
CA GLN A 203 1.50 -1.20 15.78
C GLN A 203 2.99 -0.88 15.87
N GLN A 204 3.84 -1.66 15.18
CA GLN A 204 5.29 -1.42 15.14
C GLN A 204 5.64 -0.08 14.50
N GLN A 205 5.00 0.25 13.38
CA GLN A 205 5.19 1.52 12.68
C GLN A 205 4.78 2.71 13.53
N THR A 206 3.63 2.63 14.21
CA THR A 206 3.17 3.69 15.10
C THR A 206 4.10 3.88 16.30
N ILE A 207 4.60 2.80 16.91
CA ILE A 207 5.60 2.88 17.98
C ILE A 207 6.85 3.60 17.47
N ARG A 208 7.35 3.25 16.30
CA ARG A 208 8.54 3.87 15.71
C ARG A 208 8.32 5.35 15.42
N ASP A 209 7.18 5.72 14.85
CA ASP A 209 6.84 7.10 14.54
C ASP A 209 6.74 7.97 15.80
N ILE A 210 6.18 7.43 16.89
CA ILE A 210 6.16 8.10 18.22
C ILE A 210 7.57 8.33 18.76
N LEU A 211 8.45 7.34 18.66
CA LEU A 211 9.84 7.46 19.10
C LEU A 211 10.62 8.48 18.26
N ASP A 212 10.36 8.55 16.95
CA ASP A 212 10.97 9.53 16.04
C ASP A 212 10.53 10.97 16.37
N ALA A 213 9.35 11.17 16.99
CA ALA A 213 8.90 12.46 17.55
C ALA A 213 9.55 12.81 18.90
N GLY A 214 10.34 11.93 19.50
CA GLY A 214 10.85 12.09 20.86
C GLY A 214 9.80 11.86 21.97
N ALA A 215 8.62 11.33 21.60
CA ALA A 215 7.55 10.99 22.52
C ALA A 215 7.71 9.56 23.09
N VAL A 216 6.92 9.21 24.10
CA VAL A 216 7.05 7.97 24.87
C VAL A 216 5.87 7.04 24.60
N PRO A 217 6.06 5.95 23.84
CA PRO A 217 5.01 4.96 23.63
C PRO A 217 4.89 4.03 24.84
N ILE A 218 3.68 3.87 25.35
CA ILE A 218 3.33 2.97 26.45
C ILE A 218 2.38 1.91 25.91
N VAL A 219 2.87 0.67 25.76
CA VAL A 219 2.09 -0.42 25.20
C VAL A 219 1.42 -1.21 26.32
N THR A 220 0.10 -1.38 26.25
CA THR A 220 -0.68 -2.11 27.24
C THR A 220 -1.75 -2.98 26.59
N ARG A 221 -2.27 -3.95 27.31
CA ARG A 221 -3.43 -4.72 26.88
C ARG A 221 -4.72 -3.96 27.19
N ASP A 222 -5.77 -4.27 26.45
CA ASP A 222 -7.10 -3.69 26.67
C ASP A 222 -7.64 -3.97 28.09
N THR A 223 -7.30 -5.12 28.66
CA THR A 223 -7.69 -5.51 30.03
C THR A 223 -6.97 -4.72 31.12
N GLU A 224 -5.83 -4.14 30.82
CA GLU A 224 -4.95 -3.46 31.78
C GLU A 224 -4.96 -1.93 31.63
N LEU A 225 -5.70 -1.42 30.65
CA LEU A 225 -5.74 0.02 30.35
C LEU A 225 -6.13 0.88 31.55
N PRO A 226 -7.17 0.60 32.34
CA PRO A 226 -7.53 1.45 33.48
C PRO A 226 -6.41 1.56 34.52
N GLN A 227 -5.72 0.45 34.79
CA GLN A 227 -4.60 0.44 35.73
C GLN A 227 -3.38 1.17 35.16
N THR A 228 -3.13 1.05 33.86
CA THR A 228 -2.06 1.76 33.17
C THR A 228 -2.29 3.26 33.28
N LEU A 229 -3.47 3.74 32.91
CA LEU A 229 -3.84 5.16 33.00
C LEU A 229 -3.69 5.70 34.43
N SER A 230 -4.14 4.95 35.44
CA SER A 230 -4.02 5.38 36.84
C SER A 230 -2.59 5.49 37.35
N LYS A 231 -1.63 4.77 36.75
CA LYS A 231 -0.21 4.76 37.15
C LYS A 231 0.65 5.80 36.42
N LEU A 232 0.15 6.42 35.36
CA LEU A 232 0.93 7.40 34.58
C LEU A 232 1.23 8.69 35.34
N GLY A 233 0.43 9.04 36.37
CA GLY A 233 0.58 10.27 37.13
C GLY A 233 0.16 11.54 36.40
N GLN A 234 -0.08 11.46 35.10
CA GLN A 234 -0.60 12.54 34.25
C GLN A 234 -1.42 11.94 33.09
N PRO A 235 -2.39 12.67 32.54
CA PRO A 235 -3.13 12.22 31.37
C PRO A 235 -2.18 12.00 30.17
N PRO A 236 -2.34 10.92 29.39
CA PRO A 236 -1.59 10.78 28.14
C PRO A 236 -2.06 11.78 27.08
N LYS A 237 -1.18 12.15 26.15
CA LYS A 237 -1.52 13.00 24.99
C LYS A 237 -2.62 12.40 24.17
N MET A 238 -2.59 11.08 23.98
CA MET A 238 -3.66 10.32 23.31
C MET A 238 -3.59 8.82 23.64
N VAL A 239 -4.68 8.15 23.36
CA VAL A 239 -4.79 6.69 23.38
C VAL A 239 -5.05 6.19 21.97
N ILE A 240 -4.27 5.20 21.51
CA ILE A 240 -4.39 4.56 20.19
C ILE A 240 -4.73 3.09 20.43
N THR A 241 -5.83 2.60 19.85
CA THR A 241 -6.31 1.25 20.09
C THR A 241 -6.46 0.44 18.81
N ASP A 242 -6.52 -0.87 18.94
CA ASP A 242 -7.04 -1.73 17.88
C ASP A 242 -8.56 -1.51 17.75
N SER A 243 -9.06 -1.46 16.51
CA SER A 243 -10.46 -1.18 16.24
C SER A 243 -11.43 -2.21 16.86
N GLN A 244 -10.98 -3.44 17.03
CA GLN A 244 -11.79 -4.48 17.69
C GLN A 244 -11.99 -4.22 19.19
N ALA A 245 -11.08 -3.48 19.83
CA ALA A 245 -11.15 -3.13 21.25
C ALA A 245 -11.91 -1.81 21.51
N PHE A 246 -12.32 -1.07 20.47
CA PHE A 246 -12.97 0.25 20.61
C PHE A 246 -14.11 0.27 21.61
N GLY A 247 -15.03 -0.70 21.57
CA GLY A 247 -16.21 -0.71 22.44
C GLY A 247 -15.87 -0.77 23.93
N ARG A 248 -14.73 -1.37 24.31
CA ARG A 248 -14.22 -1.40 25.68
C ARG A 248 -13.37 -0.17 26.00
N VAL A 249 -12.38 0.08 25.16
CA VAL A 249 -11.40 1.17 25.37
C VAL A 249 -12.10 2.54 25.44
N SER A 250 -13.12 2.78 24.62
CA SER A 250 -13.86 4.05 24.63
C SER A 250 -14.58 4.36 25.96
N ARG A 251 -14.88 3.33 26.75
CA ARG A 251 -15.48 3.48 28.09
C ARG A 251 -14.43 3.74 29.18
N ASP A 252 -13.25 3.16 29.00
CA ASP A 252 -12.17 3.22 29.99
C ASP A 252 -11.32 4.51 29.84
N VAL A 253 -11.30 5.12 28.64
CA VAL A 253 -10.54 6.35 28.37
C VAL A 253 -11.38 7.58 28.72
N PRO A 254 -10.89 8.50 29.57
CA PRO A 254 -11.55 9.77 29.89
C PRO A 254 -11.91 10.57 28.63
N ARG A 255 -12.98 11.37 28.68
CA ARG A 255 -13.47 12.12 27.52
C ARG A 255 -12.55 13.22 27.03
N ASP A 256 -11.76 13.78 27.92
CA ASP A 256 -10.75 14.81 27.69
C ASP A 256 -9.44 14.24 27.08
N VAL A 257 -9.28 12.92 27.04
CA VAL A 257 -8.15 12.27 26.42
C VAL A 257 -8.53 11.87 24.98
N PRO A 258 -7.80 12.37 23.97
CA PRO A 258 -7.97 12.00 22.58
C PRO A 258 -7.86 10.47 22.37
N LEU A 259 -8.79 9.91 21.59
CA LEU A 259 -8.84 8.47 21.30
C LEU A 259 -8.92 8.24 19.80
N THR A 260 -8.02 7.42 19.26
CA THR A 260 -8.08 6.99 17.87
C THR A 260 -7.70 5.52 17.73
N SER A 261 -7.56 5.00 16.50
CA SER A 261 -7.13 3.63 16.26
C SER A 261 -6.01 3.54 15.23
N PHE A 262 -5.25 2.41 15.30
CA PHE A 262 -4.24 2.10 14.29
C PHE A 262 -4.82 2.12 12.86
N SER A 263 -6.03 1.63 12.64
CA SER A 263 -6.66 1.61 11.32
C SER A 263 -7.00 3.02 10.80
N ILE A 264 -7.42 3.93 11.68
CA ILE A 264 -7.67 5.34 11.35
C ILE A 264 -6.35 6.03 11.00
N LEU A 265 -5.30 5.81 11.82
CA LEU A 265 -3.97 6.34 11.54
C LEU A 265 -3.41 5.84 10.21
N MET A 266 -3.59 4.55 9.88
CA MET A 266 -3.16 4.00 8.59
C MET A 266 -3.96 4.56 7.41
N ALA A 267 -5.27 4.84 7.58
CA ALA A 267 -6.06 5.51 6.57
C ALA A 267 -5.55 6.94 6.30
N ARG A 268 -5.12 7.65 7.34
CA ARG A 268 -4.46 8.96 7.24
C ARG A 268 -3.10 8.87 6.55
N TYR A 269 -2.31 7.88 6.91
CA TYR A 269 -0.93 7.73 6.45
C TYR A 269 -0.83 7.25 4.99
N LYS A 270 -1.54 6.18 4.63
CA LYS A 270 -1.45 5.53 3.31
C LYS A 270 -2.61 5.82 2.37
N GLY A 271 -3.75 6.27 2.93
CA GLY A 271 -4.98 6.41 2.19
C GLY A 271 -5.47 7.85 2.06
N ASP A 272 -6.79 7.99 2.15
CA ASP A 272 -7.51 9.24 2.29
C ASP A 272 -8.53 9.07 3.43
N LEU A 273 -8.22 9.66 4.58
CA LEU A 273 -9.06 9.52 5.76
C LEU A 273 -10.41 10.22 5.57
N ALA A 274 -10.45 11.37 4.87
CA ALA A 274 -11.68 12.10 4.63
C ALA A 274 -12.66 11.27 3.78
N GLU A 275 -12.18 10.70 2.69
CA GLU A 275 -12.98 9.83 1.83
C GLU A 275 -13.48 8.57 2.57
N ALA A 276 -12.61 7.98 3.39
CA ALA A 276 -12.99 6.79 4.16
C ALA A 276 -14.04 7.09 5.23
N VAL A 277 -14.00 8.28 5.85
CA VAL A 277 -15.03 8.76 6.80
C VAL A 277 -16.35 9.02 6.09
N GLN A 278 -16.32 9.70 4.94
CA GLN A 278 -17.52 9.93 4.11
C GLN A 278 -18.13 8.60 3.65
N GLY A 279 -17.28 7.68 3.18
CA GLY A 279 -17.72 6.35 2.75
C GLY A 279 -18.40 5.54 3.85
N ALA A 280 -18.03 5.75 5.12
CA ALA A 280 -18.68 5.06 6.24
C ALA A 280 -20.15 5.46 6.44
N ALA A 281 -20.53 6.67 6.09
CA ALA A 281 -21.94 7.12 6.16
C ALA A 281 -22.86 6.26 5.27
N LYS A 282 -22.32 5.69 4.18
CA LYS A 282 -23.08 4.79 3.30
C LYS A 282 -23.59 3.53 4.01
N LEU A 283 -22.99 3.14 5.14
CA LEU A 283 -23.48 2.02 5.96
C LEU A 283 -24.92 2.23 6.42
N ASP A 284 -25.30 3.47 6.73
CA ASP A 284 -26.66 3.80 7.20
C ASP A 284 -27.70 3.86 6.04
N GLU A 285 -27.23 3.95 4.80
CA GLU A 285 -28.06 4.05 3.59
C GLU A 285 -28.22 2.74 2.84
N LEU A 286 -27.55 1.67 3.25
CA LEU A 286 -27.62 0.36 2.60
C LEU A 286 -29.04 -0.19 2.63
N GLN A 287 -29.46 -0.83 1.53
CA GLN A 287 -30.78 -1.41 1.33
C GLN A 287 -30.74 -2.93 1.17
N ASP A 288 -31.90 -3.57 1.28
CA ASP A 288 -32.00 -5.01 1.00
C ASP A 288 -31.61 -5.31 -0.46
N GLY A 289 -30.73 -6.26 -0.63
CA GLY A 289 -30.22 -6.68 -1.94
C GLY A 289 -28.95 -5.96 -2.36
N ASP A 290 -28.48 -4.93 -1.65
CA ASP A 290 -27.20 -4.28 -1.95
C ASP A 290 -26.04 -5.26 -1.85
N ILE A 291 -25.01 -5.03 -2.69
CA ILE A 291 -23.78 -5.80 -2.70
C ILE A 291 -22.67 -4.93 -2.11
N VAL A 292 -21.99 -5.43 -1.08
CA VAL A 292 -20.84 -4.80 -0.46
C VAL A 292 -19.58 -5.59 -0.79
N LEU A 293 -18.57 -4.91 -1.35
CA LEU A 293 -17.26 -5.50 -1.59
C LEU A 293 -16.39 -5.38 -0.33
N ILE A 294 -15.95 -6.51 0.20
CA ILE A 294 -14.92 -6.56 1.25
C ILE A 294 -13.59 -6.90 0.60
N SER A 295 -12.64 -5.94 0.63
CA SER A 295 -11.36 -6.05 -0.04
C SER A 295 -10.20 -6.10 0.95
N GLU A 296 -9.40 -7.15 0.91
CA GLU A 296 -8.23 -7.32 1.76
C GLU A 296 -6.93 -7.19 0.95
N GLY A 297 -5.98 -6.41 1.47
CA GLY A 297 -4.68 -6.19 0.83
C GLY A 297 -3.68 -7.34 1.02
N CYS A 298 -4.03 -8.41 1.71
CA CYS A 298 -3.17 -9.55 1.97
C CYS A 298 -3.87 -10.88 1.67
N THR A 299 -3.06 -11.93 1.51
CA THR A 299 -3.50 -13.31 1.26
C THR A 299 -3.24 -14.21 2.48
N HIS A 300 -3.44 -13.69 3.69
CA HIS A 300 -3.24 -14.50 4.89
C HIS A 300 -4.28 -15.61 5.02
N HIS A 301 -3.91 -16.65 5.75
CA HIS A 301 -4.79 -17.80 5.96
C HIS A 301 -6.02 -17.37 6.77
N ARG A 302 -7.21 -17.50 6.19
CA ARG A 302 -8.48 -17.17 6.83
C ARG A 302 -8.74 -18.12 8.00
N GLN A 303 -8.97 -17.55 9.18
CA GLN A 303 -9.35 -18.31 10.38
C GLN A 303 -10.86 -18.31 10.56
N CYS A 304 -11.38 -19.22 11.39
CA CYS A 304 -12.82 -19.36 11.65
C CYS A 304 -13.50 -18.07 12.19
N GLU A 305 -12.74 -17.11 12.71
CA GLU A 305 -13.24 -15.82 13.23
C GLU A 305 -12.57 -14.63 12.52
N ASP A 306 -12.31 -14.78 11.23
CA ASP A 306 -11.69 -13.72 10.43
C ASP A 306 -12.53 -12.43 10.42
N ILE A 307 -11.84 -11.27 10.48
CA ILE A 307 -12.52 -9.97 10.56
C ILE A 307 -13.26 -9.68 9.27
N GLY A 308 -12.62 -9.88 8.12
CA GLY A 308 -13.17 -9.50 6.83
C GLY A 308 -14.30 -10.40 6.38
N THR A 309 -14.11 -11.72 6.46
CA THR A 309 -15.05 -12.67 5.86
C THR A 309 -16.17 -13.12 6.80
N VAL A 310 -16.01 -12.94 8.13
CA VAL A 310 -16.99 -13.40 9.12
C VAL A 310 -17.53 -12.24 9.96
N LYS A 311 -16.65 -11.52 10.66
CA LYS A 311 -17.12 -10.51 11.63
C LYS A 311 -17.71 -9.28 10.95
N MET A 312 -17.06 -8.73 9.93
CA MET A 312 -17.52 -7.53 9.24
C MET A 312 -18.89 -7.71 8.57
N PRO A 313 -19.16 -8.78 7.81
CA PRO A 313 -20.48 -9.06 7.30
C PRO A 313 -21.57 -9.11 8.39
N ASN A 314 -21.27 -9.77 9.51
CA ASN A 314 -22.20 -9.89 10.62
C ASN A 314 -22.48 -8.54 11.31
N TRP A 315 -21.45 -7.71 11.50
CA TRP A 315 -21.60 -6.38 12.07
C TRP A 315 -22.41 -5.46 11.16
N ILE A 316 -22.14 -5.47 9.84
CA ILE A 316 -22.88 -4.67 8.87
C ILE A 316 -24.36 -5.09 8.84
N ARG A 317 -24.66 -6.39 8.76
CA ARG A 317 -26.06 -6.87 8.81
C ARG A 317 -26.75 -6.51 10.12
N LYS A 318 -26.07 -6.61 11.25
CA LYS A 318 -26.61 -6.24 12.56
C LYS A 318 -26.87 -4.73 12.66
N HIS A 319 -25.98 -3.91 12.10
CA HIS A 319 -26.10 -2.45 12.12
C HIS A 319 -27.23 -1.98 11.23
N THR A 320 -27.29 -2.46 10.00
CA THR A 320 -28.28 -2.05 9.00
C THR A 320 -29.67 -2.68 9.20
N GLY A 321 -29.71 -3.87 9.76
CA GLY A 321 -30.93 -4.70 9.82
C GLY A 321 -31.40 -5.20 8.44
N LYS A 322 -30.52 -5.12 7.40
CA LYS A 322 -30.83 -5.42 6.00
C LYS A 322 -30.19 -6.73 5.55
N ASN A 323 -30.75 -7.30 4.48
CA ASN A 323 -30.20 -8.48 3.82
C ASN A 323 -29.16 -8.06 2.76
N ILE A 324 -27.91 -7.94 3.20
CA ILE A 324 -26.77 -7.49 2.38
C ILE A 324 -26.02 -8.70 1.83
N THR A 325 -25.66 -8.64 0.56
CA THR A 325 -24.77 -9.61 -0.10
C THR A 325 -23.31 -9.13 -0.01
N PHE A 326 -22.38 -10.05 0.24
CA PHE A 326 -20.95 -9.71 0.33
C PHE A 326 -20.15 -10.46 -0.71
N GLU A 327 -19.27 -9.75 -1.39
CA GLU A 327 -18.22 -10.31 -2.23
C GLU A 327 -16.85 -9.98 -1.63
N PHE A 328 -15.85 -10.83 -1.91
CA PHE A 328 -14.55 -10.76 -1.25
C PHE A 328 -13.42 -10.78 -2.28
N THR A 329 -12.45 -9.91 -2.09
CA THR A 329 -11.17 -9.95 -2.82
C THR A 329 -9.99 -9.97 -1.86
N SER A 330 -8.83 -10.46 -2.30
CA SER A 330 -7.64 -10.56 -1.46
C SER A 330 -6.35 -10.27 -2.26
N GLY A 331 -5.33 -9.78 -1.55
CA GLY A 331 -4.02 -9.48 -2.13
C GLY A 331 -4.08 -8.38 -3.18
N GLY A 332 -3.52 -8.65 -4.36
CA GLY A 332 -3.49 -7.71 -5.49
C GLY A 332 -4.78 -7.63 -6.29
N GLU A 333 -5.77 -8.47 -5.99
CA GLU A 333 -7.04 -8.49 -6.71
C GLU A 333 -7.92 -7.32 -6.26
N PHE A 334 -8.32 -6.49 -7.22
CA PHE A 334 -9.31 -5.45 -7.04
C PHE A 334 -10.14 -5.34 -8.33
N PRO A 335 -11.49 -5.39 -8.28
CA PRO A 335 -12.29 -5.43 -9.50
C PRO A 335 -12.11 -4.18 -10.35
N GLU A 336 -12.09 -4.35 -11.67
CA GLU A 336 -12.06 -3.24 -12.64
C GLU A 336 -13.43 -2.58 -12.78
N ASP A 337 -14.50 -3.35 -12.66
CA ASP A 337 -15.87 -2.83 -12.65
C ASP A 337 -16.43 -2.89 -11.23
N LEU A 338 -16.66 -1.73 -10.64
CA LEU A 338 -17.23 -1.55 -9.31
C LEU A 338 -18.72 -1.20 -9.34
N SER A 339 -19.34 -1.03 -10.51
CA SER A 339 -20.69 -0.48 -10.67
C SER A 339 -21.80 -1.25 -9.93
N LYS A 340 -21.59 -2.55 -9.68
CA LYS A 340 -22.56 -3.39 -8.95
C LYS A 340 -22.51 -3.25 -7.43
N TYR A 341 -21.46 -2.60 -6.88
CA TYR A 341 -21.28 -2.48 -5.44
C TYR A 341 -21.86 -1.17 -4.91
N ALA A 342 -22.60 -1.26 -3.82
CA ALA A 342 -23.10 -0.08 -3.09
C ALA A 342 -22.02 0.54 -2.20
N LEU A 343 -21.06 -0.25 -1.73
CA LEU A 343 -19.98 0.18 -0.85
C LEU A 343 -18.77 -0.76 -0.98
N VAL A 344 -17.58 -0.19 -0.91
CA VAL A 344 -16.33 -0.93 -0.71
C VAL A 344 -15.85 -0.76 0.73
N VAL A 345 -15.63 -1.88 1.43
CA VAL A 345 -15.03 -1.91 2.77
C VAL A 345 -13.65 -2.55 2.67
N HIS A 346 -12.60 -1.73 2.72
CA HIS A 346 -11.22 -2.18 2.57
C HIS A 346 -10.59 -2.48 3.94
N CYS A 347 -9.67 -3.45 4.01
CA CYS A 347 -8.84 -3.62 5.22
C CYS A 347 -7.87 -2.42 5.39
N GLY A 348 -7.11 -2.38 6.49
CA GLY A 348 -6.13 -1.31 6.76
C GLY A 348 -4.98 -1.21 5.75
N GLY A 349 -4.88 -2.14 4.77
CA GLY A 349 -3.89 -2.10 3.70
C GLY A 349 -2.44 -2.19 4.16
N CYS A 350 -2.15 -2.81 5.30
CA CYS A 350 -0.81 -2.88 5.88
C CYS A 350 0.23 -3.54 4.95
N MET A 351 -0.21 -4.46 4.09
CA MET A 351 0.63 -5.17 3.12
C MET A 351 0.68 -4.49 1.74
N LEU A 352 -0.10 -3.44 1.53
CA LEU A 352 -0.09 -2.64 0.31
C LEU A 352 0.77 -1.39 0.52
N ASN A 353 1.48 -0.97 -0.53
CA ASN A 353 2.13 0.33 -0.51
C ASN A 353 1.09 1.46 -0.69
N GLU A 354 1.53 2.69 -0.46
CA GLU A 354 0.66 3.88 -0.52
C GLU A 354 0.03 4.07 -1.91
N ARG A 355 0.80 3.83 -2.98
CA ARG A 355 0.33 4.00 -4.37
C ARG A 355 -0.82 3.06 -4.70
N GLU A 356 -0.72 1.80 -4.30
CA GLU A 356 -1.79 0.82 -4.49
C GLU A 356 -3.05 1.22 -3.70
N MET A 357 -2.91 1.63 -2.44
CA MET A 357 -4.06 2.10 -1.66
C MET A 357 -4.74 3.30 -2.30
N LYS A 358 -3.98 4.31 -2.70
CA LYS A 358 -4.51 5.49 -3.38
C LYS A 358 -5.10 5.16 -4.74
N SER A 359 -4.56 4.18 -5.45
CA SER A 359 -5.12 3.71 -6.72
C SER A 359 -6.50 3.09 -6.53
N ARG A 360 -6.68 2.24 -5.52
CA ARG A 360 -7.97 1.63 -5.18
C ARG A 360 -9.02 2.65 -4.76
N ILE A 361 -8.61 3.62 -3.91
CA ILE A 361 -9.49 4.72 -3.48
C ILE A 361 -9.92 5.55 -4.69
N ARG A 362 -8.99 6.01 -5.52
CA ARG A 362 -9.32 6.80 -6.73
C ARG A 362 -10.20 6.04 -7.70
N HIS A 363 -9.97 4.74 -7.85
CA HIS A 363 -10.79 3.90 -8.73
C HIS A 363 -12.22 3.78 -8.19
N SER A 364 -12.39 3.59 -6.87
CA SER A 364 -13.72 3.54 -6.23
C SER A 364 -14.47 4.85 -6.40
N ILE A 365 -13.82 5.98 -6.10
CA ILE A 365 -14.39 7.33 -6.26
C ILE A 365 -14.73 7.61 -7.72
N GLY A 366 -13.82 7.30 -8.66
CA GLY A 366 -14.03 7.48 -10.10
C GLY A 366 -15.17 6.64 -10.66
N SER A 367 -15.49 5.53 -10.02
CA SER A 367 -16.64 4.68 -10.34
C SER A 367 -17.94 5.11 -9.62
N GLY A 368 -17.90 6.18 -8.81
CA GLY A 368 -19.04 6.64 -8.03
C GLY A 368 -19.42 5.72 -6.86
N VAL A 369 -18.52 4.83 -6.43
CA VAL A 369 -18.76 3.86 -5.36
C VAL A 369 -18.04 4.31 -4.09
N PRO A 370 -18.75 4.58 -2.98
CA PRO A 370 -18.14 4.94 -1.71
C PRO A 370 -17.16 3.87 -1.21
N ILE A 371 -16.09 4.32 -0.56
CA ILE A 371 -15.09 3.41 0.03
C ILE A 371 -14.80 3.80 1.48
N THR A 372 -14.73 2.82 2.36
CA THR A 372 -14.30 2.99 3.75
C THR A 372 -13.32 1.89 4.15
N ASN A 373 -12.77 1.94 5.36
CA ASN A 373 -11.95 0.86 5.89
C ASN A 373 -12.57 0.19 7.12
N TYR A 374 -12.03 -0.99 7.49
CA TYR A 374 -12.51 -1.77 8.64
C TYR A 374 -12.60 -0.95 9.92
N GLY A 375 -11.55 -0.21 10.26
CA GLY A 375 -11.52 0.54 11.52
C GLY A 375 -12.53 1.68 11.57
N ILE A 376 -12.68 2.39 10.48
CA ILE A 376 -13.63 3.50 10.36
C ILE A 376 -15.07 2.95 10.35
N ALA A 377 -15.33 1.87 9.60
CA ALA A 377 -16.64 1.19 9.61
C ALA A 377 -17.01 0.69 11.02
N ILE A 378 -16.07 0.09 11.75
CA ILE A 378 -16.28 -0.37 13.12
C ILE A 378 -16.56 0.83 14.04
N ALA A 379 -15.77 1.89 13.95
CA ALA A 379 -15.98 3.10 14.76
C ALA A 379 -17.34 3.75 14.48
N HIS A 380 -17.77 3.78 13.21
CA HIS A 380 -19.08 4.28 12.81
C HIS A 380 -20.22 3.45 13.40
N MET A 381 -20.19 2.14 13.22
CA MET A 381 -21.21 1.21 13.73
C MET A 381 -21.30 1.21 15.27
N HIS A 382 -20.21 1.56 15.96
CA HIS A 382 -20.20 1.72 17.42
C HIS A 382 -20.56 3.14 17.91
N GLY A 383 -20.81 4.09 16.99
CA GLY A 383 -21.16 5.47 17.34
C GLY A 383 -20.01 6.28 17.96
N ILE A 384 -18.76 5.87 17.73
CA ILE A 384 -17.56 6.51 18.30
C ILE A 384 -16.67 7.15 17.22
N LEU A 385 -17.11 7.15 15.95
CA LEU A 385 -16.30 7.68 14.85
C LEU A 385 -15.95 9.15 15.08
N ALA A 386 -16.91 9.99 15.45
CA ALA A 386 -16.68 11.42 15.71
C ALA A 386 -15.53 11.63 16.72
N ARG A 387 -15.58 10.94 17.87
CA ARG A 387 -14.50 10.98 18.88
C ARG A 387 -13.18 10.50 18.34
N SER A 388 -13.20 9.48 17.49
CA SER A 388 -11.97 8.84 16.98
C SER A 388 -11.22 9.68 15.93
N ILE A 389 -11.90 10.66 15.34
CA ILE A 389 -11.32 11.59 14.35
C ILE A 389 -11.08 13.00 14.92
N GLU A 390 -11.52 13.30 16.16
CA GLU A 390 -11.23 14.58 16.83
C GLU A 390 -9.75 15.01 16.78
N PRO A 391 -8.75 14.09 16.86
CA PRO A 391 -7.36 14.47 16.72
C PRO A 391 -6.97 15.02 15.33
N PHE A 392 -7.87 14.96 14.34
CA PHE A 392 -7.62 15.33 12.95
C PHE A 392 -8.61 16.40 12.47
N PRO A 393 -8.48 17.66 12.91
CA PRO A 393 -9.46 18.71 12.64
C PRO A 393 -9.62 19.03 11.16
N ASP A 394 -8.58 18.86 10.35
CA ASP A 394 -8.59 19.13 8.91
C ASP A 394 -9.55 18.24 8.11
N ILE A 395 -10.04 17.14 8.72
CA ILE A 395 -10.95 16.19 8.08
C ILE A 395 -12.42 16.60 8.25
N MET A 396 -12.72 17.35 9.29
CA MET A 396 -14.10 17.79 9.61
C MET A 396 -14.57 18.98 8.76
N VAL A 397 -13.71 19.58 7.94
CA VAL A 397 -13.94 20.80 7.17
C VAL A 397 -14.37 20.54 5.72
N LYS A 398 -14.37 19.28 5.26
CA LYS A 398 -14.90 18.89 3.94
C LYS A 398 -16.26 18.24 4.10
#